data_5965142755805794b325df2558e3ff80
#
_entry.id   5965142755805794b325df2558e3ff80
#
_cell.length_a   1.000
_cell.length_b   1.000
_cell.length_c   1.000
_cell.angle_alpha   90.00
_cell.angle_beta   90.00
_cell.angle_gamma   90.00
#
_symmetry.space_group_name_H-M   'P 1'
#
loop_
_entity.id
_entity.type
_entity.pdbx_description
1 polymer ?
#
loop_
_entity_poly.entity_id
_entity_poly.type
_entity_poly.pdbx_seq_one_letter_code
_entity_poly.pdbx_strand_id
1 'polypeptide(L)'
;MSDWDFLYEMNERGYSATEIADAASSGAAPWEWEYINKQWIDSQFEDASEGKFIADEPNTPFQSLDGFPFSTLEQTEIFYDLIDCATRHFENTGRYLQIWGELGEIYAEIKFGLRRHGTHEAGSDGTIAGKLVEVKTISPEKTHDHVLVKSQGNFDQLLIVRIDRHFQFQGKLFDRGELKRASGKFLRGRLEYGTSNA
;
A
#
# COMPACT_ATOMS: atom_id res chain seq x y z
N MET A 1 -1.99 15.54 34.87
CA MET A 1 -2.05 16.42 33.71
C MET A 1 -3.45 16.29 33.19
N SER A 2 -4.17 17.38 32.95
CA SER A 2 -5.53 17.30 32.43
C SER A 2 -5.46 17.02 30.93
N ASP A 3 -6.39 16.23 30.39
CA ASP A 3 -6.45 15.83 28.97
C ASP A 3 -6.62 17.02 27.99
N TRP A 4 -6.55 18.26 28.48
CA TRP A 4 -6.76 19.49 27.72
C TRP A 4 -5.52 20.41 27.61
N ASP A 5 -4.41 20.00 28.19
CA ASP A 5 -3.17 20.83 28.20
C ASP A 5 -2.63 21.05 26.77
N PHE A 6 -2.93 20.15 25.84
CA PHE A 6 -2.51 20.26 24.45
C PHE A 6 -3.15 21.42 23.69
N LEU A 7 -4.37 21.84 24.03
CA LEU A 7 -5.03 22.98 23.37
C LEU A 7 -4.34 24.30 23.71
N TYR A 8 -3.82 24.41 24.93
CA TYR A 8 -3.01 25.58 25.31
C TYR A 8 -1.68 25.61 24.55
N GLU A 9 -1.05 24.46 24.42
CA GLU A 9 0.19 24.31 23.64
C GLU A 9 -0.03 24.59 22.14
N MET A 10 -1.16 24.22 21.57
CA MET A 10 -1.56 24.57 20.19
C MET A 10 -1.64 26.09 20.01
N ASN A 11 -2.25 26.79 20.96
CA ASN A 11 -2.35 28.25 20.90
C ASN A 11 -0.95 28.91 20.97
N GLU A 12 -0.06 28.42 21.83
CA GLU A 12 1.32 28.91 21.91
C GLU A 12 2.14 28.64 20.64
N ARG A 13 1.87 27.53 19.96
CA ARG A 13 2.50 27.18 18.68
C ARG A 13 1.92 27.91 17.47
N GLY A 14 0.88 28.75 17.66
CA GLY A 14 0.31 29.61 16.64
C GLY A 14 -0.75 28.96 15.75
N TYR A 15 -1.36 27.85 16.18
CA TYR A 15 -2.50 27.24 15.49
C TYR A 15 -3.72 28.19 15.52
N SER A 16 -4.51 28.16 14.46
CA SER A 16 -5.73 28.99 14.35
C SER A 16 -6.82 28.51 15.31
N ALA A 17 -7.75 29.39 15.63
CA ALA A 17 -8.91 29.05 16.49
C ALA A 17 -9.74 27.88 15.91
N THR A 18 -9.79 27.73 14.60
CA THR A 18 -10.50 26.64 13.92
C THR A 18 -9.77 25.30 14.14
N GLU A 19 -8.46 25.26 13.97
CA GLU A 19 -7.64 24.06 14.20
C GLU A 19 -7.68 23.62 15.68
N ILE A 20 -7.69 24.57 16.60
CA ILE A 20 -7.82 24.30 18.04
C ILE A 20 -9.22 23.74 18.36
N ALA A 21 -10.28 24.26 17.73
CA ALA A 21 -11.65 23.76 17.91
C ALA A 21 -11.81 22.34 17.34
N ASP A 22 -11.21 22.04 16.20
CA ASP A 22 -11.19 20.71 15.58
C ASP A 22 -10.43 19.71 16.47
N ALA A 23 -9.27 20.09 16.99
CA ALA A 23 -8.50 19.28 17.93
C ALA A 23 -9.26 19.05 19.23
N ALA A 24 -9.97 20.05 19.77
CA ALA A 24 -10.83 19.91 20.94
C ALA A 24 -11.99 18.93 20.69
N SER A 25 -12.56 18.91 19.49
CA SER A 25 -13.66 17.99 19.14
C SER A 25 -13.17 16.55 18.91
N SER A 26 -11.95 16.38 18.45
CA SER A 26 -11.31 15.06 18.25
C SER A 26 -10.66 14.49 19.52
N GLY A 27 -10.38 15.33 20.52
CA GLY A 27 -9.75 14.95 21.77
C GLY A 27 -8.24 14.64 21.65
N ALA A 28 -7.60 15.01 20.54
CA ALA A 28 -6.19 14.75 20.27
C ALA A 28 -5.50 15.95 19.63
N ALA A 29 -4.23 16.16 19.97
CA ALA A 29 -3.39 17.16 19.34
C ALA A 29 -2.92 16.69 17.94
N PRO A 30 -2.64 17.62 16.99
CA PRO A 30 -2.15 17.24 15.67
C PRO A 30 -0.87 16.37 15.70
N TRP A 31 0.04 16.63 16.62
CA TRP A 31 1.26 15.82 16.78
C TRP A 31 1.02 14.44 17.42
N GLU A 32 -0.10 14.23 18.12
CA GLU A 32 -0.50 12.89 18.59
C GLU A 32 -1.04 12.06 17.44
N TRP A 33 -1.71 12.67 16.47
CA TRP A 33 -2.12 12.03 15.24
C TRP A 33 -0.93 11.57 14.40
N GLU A 34 0.14 12.37 14.31
CA GLU A 34 1.38 11.95 13.66
C GLU A 34 2.01 10.75 14.36
N TYR A 35 1.99 10.72 15.70
CA TYR A 35 2.50 9.62 16.48
C TYR A 35 1.65 8.36 16.36
N ILE A 36 0.32 8.50 16.43
CA ILE A 36 -0.64 7.41 16.26
C ILE A 36 -0.55 6.85 14.82
N ASN A 37 -0.50 7.70 13.83
CA ASN A 37 -0.31 7.28 12.44
C ASN A 37 1.03 6.57 12.25
N LYS A 38 2.10 7.06 12.86
CA LYS A 38 3.41 6.41 12.81
C LYS A 38 3.41 5.05 13.50
N GLN A 39 2.82 4.93 14.71
CA GLN A 39 2.68 3.65 15.39
C GLN A 39 1.80 2.67 14.60
N TRP A 40 0.72 3.16 14.01
CA TRP A 40 -0.15 2.35 13.16
C TRP A 40 0.58 1.92 11.88
N ILE A 41 1.32 2.82 11.25
CA ILE A 41 2.20 2.54 10.12
C ILE A 41 3.24 1.49 10.51
N ASP A 42 3.95 1.69 11.60
CA ASP A 42 4.97 0.76 12.08
C ASP A 42 4.37 -0.62 12.38
N SER A 43 3.17 -0.69 13.00
CA SER A 43 2.47 -1.95 13.26
C SER A 43 2.00 -2.70 12.00
N GLN A 44 1.66 -1.97 10.94
CA GLN A 44 1.32 -2.58 9.64
C GLN A 44 2.56 -3.15 8.93
N PHE A 45 3.74 -2.68 9.30
CA PHE A 45 5.03 -3.06 8.72
C PHE A 45 5.86 -4.01 9.59
N GLU A 46 5.55 -4.19 10.89
CA GLU A 46 6.30 -5.08 11.80
C GLU A 46 6.11 -6.58 11.49
N ASP A 47 4.97 -7.00 10.97
CA ASP A 47 4.69 -8.40 10.59
C ASP A 47 5.40 -8.86 9.30
N ALA A 48 6.19 -8.00 8.67
CA ALA A 48 6.90 -8.29 7.43
C ALA A 48 8.42 -8.45 7.61
N SER A 49 8.89 -8.75 8.81
CA SER A 49 10.32 -8.76 9.18
C SER A 49 11.15 -9.95 8.65
N GLU A 50 10.72 -10.68 7.61
CA GLU A 50 11.60 -11.61 6.89
C GLU A 50 12.03 -11.12 5.49
N GLY A 51 11.63 -9.92 5.08
CA GLY A 51 12.14 -9.26 3.88
C GLY A 51 13.21 -8.25 4.25
N LYS A 52 14.47 -8.61 4.05
CA LYS A 52 15.62 -7.73 4.22
C LYS A 52 15.35 -6.38 3.55
N PHE A 53 15.17 -5.33 4.34
CA PHE A 53 15.26 -3.96 3.86
C PHE A 53 16.66 -3.79 3.24
N ILE A 54 16.74 -3.70 1.93
CA ILE A 54 17.90 -3.12 1.28
C ILE A 54 17.71 -1.61 1.46
N ALA A 55 18.30 -1.09 2.54
CA ALA A 55 18.51 0.34 2.67
C ALA A 55 19.56 0.71 1.62
N ASP A 56 19.12 1.01 0.42
CA ASP A 56 19.94 1.70 -0.55
C ASP A 56 20.05 3.16 -0.13
N GLU A 57 21.27 3.64 -0.18
CA GLU A 57 21.86 4.92 0.16
C GLU A 57 20.92 6.13 0.21
N PRO A 58 21.06 7.02 1.23
CA PRO A 58 20.26 8.22 1.31
C PRO A 58 20.65 9.19 0.19
N ASN A 59 19.65 9.59 -0.59
CA ASN A 59 19.66 10.87 -1.32
C ASN A 59 20.12 10.94 -2.79
N THR A 60 19.88 9.93 -3.59
CA THR A 60 19.71 10.21 -5.03
C THR A 60 18.22 10.29 -5.34
N PRO A 61 17.71 11.41 -5.88
CA PRO A 61 16.32 11.46 -6.33
C PRO A 61 16.13 10.40 -7.42
N PHE A 62 15.40 9.35 -7.09
CA PHE A 62 15.04 8.33 -8.06
C PHE A 62 14.10 8.99 -9.08
N GLN A 63 14.48 8.97 -10.35
CA GLN A 63 13.58 9.37 -11.42
C GLN A 63 12.80 8.14 -11.87
N SER A 64 11.49 8.29 -12.04
CA SER A 64 10.70 7.31 -12.74
C SER A 64 11.23 7.14 -14.17
N LEU A 65 10.94 6.01 -14.84
CA LEU A 65 11.36 5.79 -16.22
C LEU A 65 10.86 6.88 -17.18
N ASP A 66 9.75 7.55 -16.83
CA ASP A 66 9.19 8.67 -17.60
C ASP A 66 9.80 10.05 -17.23
N GLY A 67 10.86 10.08 -16.41
CA GLY A 67 11.61 11.29 -16.05
C GLY A 67 10.95 12.16 -14.97
N PHE A 68 9.83 11.73 -14.38
CA PHE A 68 9.25 12.41 -13.23
C PHE A 68 10.07 12.13 -11.95
N PRO A 69 10.20 13.13 -11.06
CA PRO A 69 10.83 12.89 -9.77
C PRO A 69 9.99 11.89 -8.97
N PHE A 70 10.63 10.83 -8.46
CA PHE A 70 9.98 9.85 -7.61
C PHE A 70 10.52 9.96 -6.19
N SER A 71 9.62 10.14 -5.24
CA SER A 71 9.90 10.12 -3.82
C SER A 71 9.08 9.01 -3.17
N THR A 72 9.75 8.05 -2.52
CA THR A 72 9.06 7.00 -1.77
C THR A 72 8.21 7.56 -0.63
N LEU A 73 8.67 8.65 0.01
CA LEU A 73 7.93 9.32 1.06
C LEU A 73 6.63 9.91 0.52
N GLU A 74 6.71 10.72 -0.54
CA GLU A 74 5.54 11.29 -1.19
C GLU A 74 4.56 10.22 -1.68
N GLN A 75 5.09 9.14 -2.25
CA GLN A 75 4.26 8.02 -2.71
C GLN A 75 3.55 7.32 -1.54
N THR A 76 4.19 7.26 -0.37
CA THR A 76 3.59 6.72 0.84
C THR A 76 2.45 7.61 1.34
N GLU A 77 2.62 8.92 1.35
CA GLU A 77 1.57 9.88 1.71
C GLU A 77 0.37 9.77 0.76
N ILE A 78 0.61 9.78 -0.55
CA ILE A 78 -0.43 9.57 -1.58
C ILE A 78 -1.19 8.25 -1.37
N PHE A 79 -0.47 7.19 -1.02
CA PHE A 79 -1.08 5.89 -0.76
C PHE A 79 -2.10 5.94 0.39
N TYR A 80 -1.75 6.59 1.50
CA TYR A 80 -2.67 6.74 2.63
C TYR A 80 -3.84 7.68 2.34
N ASP A 81 -3.63 8.75 1.60
CA ASP A 81 -4.70 9.65 1.16
C ASP A 81 -5.73 8.92 0.28
N LEU A 82 -5.26 8.04 -0.60
CA LEU A 82 -6.14 7.22 -1.44
C LEU A 82 -6.94 6.21 -0.62
N ILE A 83 -6.34 5.60 0.41
CA ILE A 83 -7.02 4.68 1.33
C ILE A 83 -8.08 5.43 2.13
N ASP A 84 -7.76 6.60 2.69
CA ASP A 84 -8.71 7.42 3.43
C ASP A 84 -9.88 7.83 2.53
N CYS A 85 -9.61 8.30 1.32
CA CYS A 85 -10.62 8.64 0.34
C CYS A 85 -11.53 7.45 0.00
N ALA A 86 -10.96 6.25 -0.18
CA ALA A 86 -11.71 5.04 -0.47
C ALA A 86 -12.59 4.62 0.72
N THR A 87 -12.08 4.74 1.93
CA THR A 87 -12.80 4.45 3.17
C THR A 87 -14.00 5.37 3.33
N ARG A 88 -13.79 6.68 3.26
CA ARG A 88 -14.85 7.70 3.36
C ARG A 88 -15.91 7.53 2.26
N HIS A 89 -15.49 7.18 1.04
CA HIS A 89 -16.43 6.90 -0.04
C HIS A 89 -17.30 5.68 0.29
N PHE A 90 -16.71 4.61 0.81
CA PHE A 90 -17.45 3.42 1.21
C PHE A 90 -18.40 3.71 2.36
N GLU A 91 -17.98 4.41 3.40
CA GLU A 91 -18.82 4.81 4.54
C GLU A 91 -20.00 5.68 4.11
N ASN A 92 -19.77 6.59 3.16
CA ASN A 92 -20.82 7.48 2.66
C ASN A 92 -21.82 6.82 1.70
N THR A 93 -21.37 5.80 0.93
CA THR A 93 -22.17 5.27 -0.21
C THR A 93 -22.47 3.78 -0.12
N GLY A 94 -21.76 3.03 0.71
CA GLY A 94 -21.74 1.56 0.73
C GLY A 94 -21.12 0.94 -0.51
N ARG A 95 -20.42 1.73 -1.35
CA ARG A 95 -19.79 1.28 -2.60
C ARG A 95 -18.29 1.43 -2.53
N TYR A 96 -17.57 0.48 -3.09
CA TYR A 96 -16.11 0.57 -3.22
C TYR A 96 -15.70 1.44 -4.40
N LEU A 97 -14.68 2.28 -4.20
CA LEU A 97 -13.97 2.93 -5.32
C LEU A 97 -13.19 1.87 -6.12
N GLN A 98 -13.17 2.01 -7.44
CA GLN A 98 -12.49 1.04 -8.33
C GLN A 98 -11.03 1.47 -8.61
N ILE A 99 -10.23 1.62 -7.54
CA ILE A 99 -8.82 2.04 -7.61
C ILE A 99 -7.85 0.95 -7.14
N TRP A 100 -8.35 -0.27 -6.92
CA TRP A 100 -7.60 -1.35 -6.26
C TRP A 100 -6.35 -1.80 -7.02
N GLY A 101 -6.38 -1.75 -8.34
CA GLY A 101 -5.21 -2.07 -9.16
C GLY A 101 -4.06 -1.12 -8.87
N GLU A 102 -4.34 0.18 -8.93
CA GLU A 102 -3.36 1.24 -8.65
C GLU A 102 -2.84 1.17 -7.22
N LEU A 103 -3.72 1.01 -6.24
CA LEU A 103 -3.31 0.84 -4.83
C LEU A 103 -2.42 -0.38 -4.62
N GLY A 104 -2.68 -1.49 -5.33
CA GLY A 104 -1.82 -2.67 -5.27
C GLY A 104 -0.43 -2.44 -5.86
N GLU A 105 -0.33 -1.66 -6.93
CA GLU A 105 0.95 -1.29 -7.54
C GLU A 105 1.73 -0.30 -6.67
N ILE A 106 1.07 0.72 -6.10
CA ILE A 106 1.69 1.67 -5.15
C ILE A 106 2.19 0.91 -3.90
N TYR A 107 1.39 -0.01 -3.36
CA TYR A 107 1.83 -0.86 -2.26
C TYR A 107 3.07 -1.69 -2.63
N ALA A 108 3.14 -2.19 -3.86
CA ALA A 108 4.30 -2.91 -4.36
C ALA A 108 5.55 -2.02 -4.46
N GLU A 109 5.41 -0.76 -4.88
CA GLU A 109 6.49 0.22 -4.88
C GLU A 109 7.03 0.45 -3.47
N ILE A 110 6.15 0.74 -2.51
CA ILE A 110 6.53 1.09 -1.13
C ILE A 110 7.10 -0.14 -0.40
N LYS A 111 6.43 -1.29 -0.49
CA LYS A 111 6.73 -2.46 0.34
C LYS A 111 7.75 -3.42 -0.25
N PHE A 112 7.77 -3.55 -1.57
CA PHE A 112 8.62 -4.52 -2.29
C PHE A 112 9.69 -3.86 -3.14
N GLY A 113 9.70 -2.53 -3.22
CA GLY A 113 10.64 -1.78 -4.06
C GLY A 113 10.40 -2.02 -5.56
N LEU A 114 9.13 -2.19 -5.95
CA LEU A 114 8.76 -2.28 -7.36
C LEU A 114 9.17 -0.99 -8.07
N ARG A 115 9.89 -1.13 -9.17
CA ARG A 115 10.15 -0.03 -10.11
C ARG A 115 9.22 -0.22 -11.29
N ARG A 116 8.17 0.60 -11.34
CA ARG A 116 7.14 0.49 -12.39
C ARG A 116 7.72 0.77 -13.77
N HIS A 117 7.21 0.08 -14.77
CA HIS A 117 7.49 0.41 -16.16
C HIS A 117 6.71 1.65 -16.58
N GLY A 118 7.16 2.29 -17.69
CA GLY A 118 6.43 3.41 -18.29
C GLY A 118 5.02 3.01 -18.71
N THR A 119 4.14 4.00 -18.74
CA THR A 119 2.73 3.83 -19.08
C THR A 119 2.59 3.13 -20.45
N HIS A 120 1.84 2.02 -20.50
CA HIS A 120 1.60 1.20 -21.69
C HIS A 120 2.75 0.27 -22.16
N GLU A 121 3.78 0.04 -21.35
CA GLU A 121 4.69 -1.07 -21.62
C GLU A 121 3.99 -2.42 -21.47
N ALA A 122 4.14 -3.27 -22.49
CA ALA A 122 3.47 -4.57 -22.51
C ALA A 122 4.33 -5.64 -21.81
N GLY A 123 3.72 -6.39 -20.88
CA GLY A 123 4.30 -7.66 -20.46
C GLY A 123 4.50 -7.83 -18.96
N SER A 124 4.82 -6.78 -18.22
CA SER A 124 4.94 -6.77 -16.76
C SER A 124 4.70 -5.37 -16.21
N ASP A 125 4.32 -5.26 -14.95
CA ASP A 125 4.01 -3.96 -14.33
C ASP A 125 5.28 -3.22 -13.86
N GLY A 126 6.40 -3.94 -13.68
CA GLY A 126 7.67 -3.35 -13.28
C GLY A 126 8.77 -4.38 -13.00
N THR A 127 9.80 -3.93 -12.27
CA THR A 127 10.91 -4.78 -11.85
C THR A 127 11.14 -4.70 -10.34
N ILE A 128 11.51 -5.84 -9.73
CA ILE A 128 12.01 -5.93 -8.35
C ILE A 128 13.35 -6.66 -8.41
N ALA A 129 14.42 -6.04 -7.92
CA ALA A 129 15.77 -6.61 -7.95
C ALA A 129 16.18 -7.13 -9.34
N GLY A 130 15.81 -6.43 -10.41
CA GLY A 130 16.12 -6.78 -11.79
C GLY A 130 15.27 -7.89 -12.42
N LYS A 131 14.31 -8.47 -11.70
CA LYS A 131 13.34 -9.44 -12.23
C LYS A 131 12.06 -8.74 -12.67
N LEU A 132 11.47 -9.16 -13.77
CA LEU A 132 10.19 -8.67 -14.28
C LEU A 132 9.05 -9.17 -13.38
N VAL A 133 8.21 -8.25 -12.91
CA VAL A 133 7.12 -8.54 -11.97
C VAL A 133 5.77 -8.12 -12.53
N GLU A 134 4.83 -9.05 -12.50
CA GLU A 134 3.41 -8.79 -12.72
C GLU A 134 2.73 -8.62 -11.37
N VAL A 135 1.94 -7.57 -11.19
CA VAL A 135 1.18 -7.31 -9.95
C VAL A 135 -0.29 -7.66 -10.18
N LYS A 136 -0.88 -8.37 -9.25
CA LYS A 136 -2.31 -8.67 -9.29
C LYS A 136 -2.94 -8.41 -7.94
N THR A 137 -3.98 -7.58 -7.94
CA THR A 137 -4.68 -7.18 -6.72
C THR A 137 -5.99 -7.96 -6.55
N ILE A 138 -6.19 -8.49 -5.35
CA ILE A 138 -7.46 -9.05 -4.89
C ILE A 138 -8.15 -7.96 -4.08
N SER A 139 -9.18 -7.36 -4.66
CA SER A 139 -9.94 -6.26 -4.05
C SER A 139 -10.83 -6.72 -2.89
N PRO A 140 -11.26 -5.82 -2.00
CA PRO A 140 -12.12 -6.14 -0.84
C PRO A 140 -13.44 -6.84 -1.18
N GLU A 141 -13.94 -6.61 -2.38
CA GLU A 141 -15.19 -7.20 -2.89
C GLU A 141 -15.06 -8.68 -3.24
N LYS A 142 -13.83 -9.16 -3.48
CA LYS A 142 -13.58 -10.52 -3.93
C LYS A 142 -13.47 -11.48 -2.74
N THR A 143 -14.17 -12.60 -2.86
CA THR A 143 -14.18 -13.67 -1.84
C THR A 143 -13.14 -14.77 -2.10
N HIS A 144 -12.52 -14.77 -3.30
CA HIS A 144 -11.52 -15.78 -3.65
C HIS A 144 -10.10 -15.30 -3.27
N ASP A 145 -9.21 -16.26 -3.05
CA ASP A 145 -7.83 -16.10 -2.61
C ASP A 145 -6.78 -16.32 -3.72
N HIS A 146 -7.23 -16.34 -4.96
CA HIS A 146 -6.36 -16.63 -6.09
C HIS A 146 -6.52 -15.63 -7.23
N VAL A 147 -5.50 -15.52 -8.04
CA VAL A 147 -5.47 -14.71 -9.25
C VAL A 147 -5.07 -15.56 -10.46
N LEU A 148 -5.48 -15.13 -11.63
CA LEU A 148 -5.11 -15.74 -12.90
C LEU A 148 -4.27 -14.75 -13.71
N VAL A 149 -3.13 -15.23 -14.22
CA VAL A 149 -2.26 -14.48 -15.12
C VAL A 149 -2.05 -15.25 -16.42
N LYS A 150 -1.85 -14.54 -17.52
CA LYS A 150 -1.58 -15.18 -18.81
C LYS A 150 -0.25 -15.94 -18.78
N SER A 151 -0.24 -17.21 -19.15
CA SER A 151 0.97 -18.02 -19.20
C SER A 151 1.99 -17.53 -20.25
N GLN A 152 1.58 -16.72 -21.19
CA GLN A 152 2.45 -16.09 -22.19
C GLN A 152 2.91 -14.69 -21.79
N GLY A 153 2.52 -14.18 -20.59
CA GLY A 153 3.00 -12.91 -20.07
C GLY A 153 4.52 -12.92 -19.90
N ASN A 154 5.15 -11.78 -20.14
CA ASN A 154 6.59 -11.62 -19.97
C ASN A 154 6.89 -11.14 -18.54
N PHE A 155 6.91 -12.08 -17.58
CA PHE A 155 7.24 -11.82 -16.19
C PHE A 155 8.01 -13.01 -15.58
N ASP A 156 8.90 -12.72 -14.64
CA ASP A 156 9.65 -13.72 -13.87
C ASP A 156 8.94 -14.06 -12.57
N GLN A 157 8.28 -13.06 -11.99
CA GLN A 157 7.61 -13.16 -10.69
C GLN A 157 6.20 -12.57 -10.74
N LEU A 158 5.32 -13.11 -9.91
CA LEU A 158 3.97 -12.61 -9.68
C LEU A 158 3.88 -12.09 -8.24
N LEU A 159 3.57 -10.82 -8.07
CA LEU A 159 3.19 -10.25 -6.78
C LEU A 159 1.67 -10.24 -6.65
N ILE A 160 1.16 -10.94 -5.67
CA ILE A 160 -0.27 -10.91 -5.33
C ILE A 160 -0.43 -9.98 -4.14
N VAL A 161 -1.20 -8.92 -4.31
CA VAL A 161 -1.60 -8.00 -3.26
C VAL A 161 -3.06 -8.25 -2.93
N ARG A 162 -3.37 -8.52 -1.67
CA ARG A 162 -4.73 -8.61 -1.17
C ARG A 162 -5.06 -7.38 -0.34
N ILE A 163 -6.24 -6.84 -0.56
CA ILE A 163 -6.83 -5.78 0.24
C ILE A 163 -8.09 -6.38 0.87
N ASP A 164 -8.17 -6.40 2.17
CA ASP A 164 -9.34 -6.92 2.87
C ASP A 164 -10.45 -5.87 3.05
N ARG A 165 -11.53 -6.24 3.75
CA ARG A 165 -12.70 -5.36 3.99
C ARG A 165 -12.41 -4.20 4.94
N HIS A 166 -11.30 -4.27 5.68
CA HIS A 166 -10.82 -3.23 6.59
C HIS A 166 -9.70 -2.41 5.95
N PHE A 167 -9.52 -2.53 4.61
CA PHE A 167 -8.46 -1.87 3.84
C PHE A 167 -7.05 -2.23 4.31
N GLN A 168 -6.87 -3.42 4.92
CA GLN A 168 -5.54 -3.95 5.25
C GLN A 168 -4.91 -4.62 4.04
N PHE A 169 -3.62 -4.38 3.85
CA PHE A 169 -2.87 -4.87 2.71
C PHE A 169 -1.96 -6.03 3.09
N GLN A 170 -1.97 -7.07 2.29
CA GLN A 170 -1.05 -8.19 2.39
C GLN A 170 -0.50 -8.52 1.00
N GLY A 171 0.82 -8.59 0.86
CA GLY A 171 1.49 -8.93 -0.40
C GLY A 171 2.33 -10.19 -0.28
N LYS A 172 2.38 -10.99 -1.35
CA LYS A 172 3.27 -12.13 -1.46
C LYS A 172 3.81 -12.25 -2.88
N LEU A 173 5.13 -12.37 -2.98
CA LEU A 173 5.86 -12.56 -4.23
C LEU A 173 6.04 -14.07 -4.47
N PHE A 174 5.78 -14.50 -5.70
CA PHE A 174 5.91 -15.88 -6.17
C PHE A 174 6.83 -15.92 -7.38
N ASP A 175 7.77 -16.82 -7.44
CA ASP A 175 8.46 -17.12 -8.68
C ASP A 175 7.50 -17.78 -9.68
N ARG A 176 7.65 -17.46 -10.95
CA ARG A 176 6.76 -17.99 -12.01
C ARG A 176 6.66 -19.51 -11.99
N GLY A 177 7.74 -20.21 -11.62
CA GLY A 177 7.78 -21.66 -11.52
C GLY A 177 6.90 -22.24 -10.41
N GLU A 178 6.53 -21.46 -9.40
CA GLU A 178 5.65 -21.86 -8.29
C GLU A 178 4.17 -21.82 -8.67
N LEU A 179 3.85 -21.12 -9.78
CA LEU A 179 2.46 -20.95 -10.21
C LEU A 179 1.91 -22.24 -10.81
N LYS A 180 0.72 -22.62 -10.40
CA LYS A 180 0.03 -23.82 -10.91
C LYS A 180 -0.65 -23.52 -12.25
N ARG A 181 -0.59 -24.47 -13.18
CA ARG A 181 -1.38 -24.37 -14.42
C ARG A 181 -2.87 -24.36 -14.09
N ALA A 182 -3.58 -23.39 -14.63
CA ALA A 182 -5.03 -23.32 -14.65
C ALA A 182 -5.56 -23.78 -16.00
N SER A 183 -6.86 -23.77 -16.20
CA SER A 183 -7.48 -24.12 -17.49
C SER A 183 -7.03 -23.14 -18.61
N GLY A 184 -6.73 -23.67 -19.79
CA GLY A 184 -6.36 -22.87 -20.96
C GLY A 184 -4.95 -22.24 -20.87
N LYS A 185 -4.87 -20.94 -21.20
CA LYS A 185 -3.60 -20.17 -21.28
C LYS A 185 -3.28 -19.39 -20.01
N PHE A 186 -3.70 -19.92 -18.84
CA PHE A 186 -3.55 -19.20 -17.58
C PHE A 186 -2.71 -19.97 -16.57
N LEU A 187 -1.95 -19.23 -15.76
CA LEU A 187 -1.32 -19.68 -14.52
C LEU A 187 -2.13 -19.13 -13.35
N ARG A 188 -2.16 -19.87 -12.25
CA ARG A 188 -2.85 -19.52 -11.01
C ARG A 188 -1.84 -19.29 -9.90
N GLY A 189 -1.86 -18.10 -9.30
CA GLY A 189 -1.25 -17.81 -8.02
C GLY A 189 -2.31 -17.83 -6.92
N ARG A 190 -1.97 -18.32 -5.73
CA ARG A 190 -2.86 -18.38 -4.57
C ARG A 190 -2.17 -17.80 -3.34
N LEU A 191 -2.86 -16.91 -2.66
CA LEU A 191 -2.44 -16.38 -1.38
C LEU A 191 -3.07 -17.26 -0.29
N GLU A 192 -2.26 -18.15 0.32
CA GLU A 192 -2.74 -18.95 1.44
C GLU A 192 -2.96 -18.04 2.64
N TYR A 193 -4.12 -18.16 3.28
CA TYR A 193 -4.35 -17.50 4.56
C TYR A 193 -3.37 -18.10 5.58
N GLY A 194 -2.52 -17.24 6.14
CA GLY A 194 -1.98 -17.56 7.44
C GLY A 194 -3.18 -17.73 8.38
N THR A 195 -3.40 -18.93 8.88
CA THR A 195 -4.31 -19.14 9.99
C THR A 195 -3.72 -18.36 11.17
N SER A 196 -4.19 -17.11 11.38
CA SER A 196 -4.08 -16.51 12.68
C SER A 196 -4.77 -17.45 13.64
N ASN A 197 -3.97 -18.19 14.41
CA ASN A 197 -4.46 -18.89 15.58
C ASN A 197 -5.09 -17.83 16.49
N ALA A 198 -6.41 -17.94 16.63
CA ALA A 198 -7.18 -17.22 17.62
C ALA A 198 -6.72 -17.56 19.04
#